data_f1caa326396a07d00bebd8832bf9df59
#
_entry.id   f1caa326396a07d00bebd8832bf9df59
#
_cell.length_a   1.000
_cell.length_b   1.000
_cell.length_c   1.000
_cell.angle_alpha   90.00
_cell.angle_beta   90.00
_cell.angle_gamma   90.00
#
_symmetry.space_group_name_H-M   'P 1'
#
loop_
_entity.id
_entity.type
_entity.pdbx_description
1 polymer ?
#
loop_
_entity_poly.entity_id
_entity_poly.type
_entity_poly.pdbx_seq_one_letter_code
_entity_poly.pdbx_strand_id
1 'polypeptide(L)'
;MKRTSKPQLEIALLSPQRRSLLALFGAWPILSLAGCGYRMRGMVAIPYKVIAITGNPSPPLRADLQRVILTGTDAKVAINPKDADLILEIINDTSGEEILAYNSNGQVSAYRLNIRAGFRAYDTAGGEIVPDSEIYVTRDLDFSVSTVLAVDAQKQQFLGVMRSDLAIQILRRVAASAKAPQAKSF
;
A
#
# COMPACT_ATOMS: atom_id res chain seq x y z
N MET A 1 62.10 -23.96 45.80
CA MET A 1 61.94 -22.61 45.22
C MET A 1 62.01 -22.73 43.70
N LYS A 2 60.87 -22.70 42.99
CA LYS A 2 60.78 -22.68 41.53
C LYS A 2 60.12 -21.38 41.13
N ARG A 3 60.86 -20.47 40.50
CA ARG A 3 60.34 -19.24 39.87
C ARG A 3 59.72 -19.57 38.53
N THR A 4 58.38 -19.37 38.41
CA THR A 4 57.67 -19.40 37.16
C THR A 4 57.80 -18.07 36.42
N SER A 5 58.50 -18.08 35.30
CA SER A 5 58.61 -16.96 34.36
C SER A 5 57.31 -16.84 33.57
N LYS A 6 56.70 -15.62 33.62
CA LYS A 6 55.56 -15.26 32.75
C LYS A 6 56.06 -15.00 31.32
N PRO A 7 55.38 -15.47 30.28
CA PRO A 7 55.71 -15.08 28.92
C PRO A 7 55.21 -13.64 28.69
N GLN A 8 56.12 -12.78 28.32
CA GLN A 8 55.85 -11.42 27.80
C GLN A 8 55.28 -11.58 26.39
N LEU A 9 54.03 -11.18 26.20
CA LEU A 9 53.44 -11.03 24.87
C LEU A 9 54.09 -9.80 24.22
N GLU A 10 55.05 -10.03 23.33
CA GLU A 10 55.55 -8.99 22.42
C GLU A 10 54.45 -8.62 21.45
N ILE A 11 53.86 -7.45 21.69
CA ILE A 11 52.98 -6.79 20.71
C ILE A 11 53.87 -6.27 19.60
N ALA A 12 54.00 -7.07 18.53
CA ALA A 12 54.73 -6.67 17.34
C ALA A 12 54.15 -5.35 16.80
N LEU A 13 54.94 -4.29 16.81
CA LEU A 13 54.66 -2.99 16.24
C LEU A 13 54.44 -3.11 14.73
N LEU A 14 53.20 -3.21 14.33
CA LEU A 14 52.79 -3.16 12.92
C LEU A 14 53.15 -1.77 12.37
N SER A 15 53.96 -1.75 11.31
CA SER A 15 54.44 -0.53 10.64
C SER A 15 53.29 0.39 10.24
N PRO A 16 53.43 1.72 10.26
CA PRO A 16 52.36 2.67 10.01
C PRO A 16 51.69 2.50 8.62
N GLN A 17 52.41 1.99 7.65
CA GLN A 17 51.88 1.68 6.31
C GLN A 17 50.82 0.57 6.30
N ARG A 18 50.90 -0.45 7.17
CA ARG A 18 49.90 -1.53 7.28
C ARG A 18 48.62 -1.07 7.97
N ARG A 19 48.72 -0.08 8.89
CA ARG A 19 47.53 0.52 9.54
C ARG A 19 46.68 1.33 8.56
N SER A 20 47.30 2.03 7.61
CA SER A 20 46.60 2.81 6.59
C SER A 20 45.83 1.91 5.60
N LEU A 21 46.40 0.74 5.23
CA LEU A 21 45.73 -0.22 4.34
C LEU A 21 44.52 -0.88 5.01
N LEU A 22 44.58 -1.21 6.30
CA LEU A 22 43.47 -1.76 7.05
C LEU A 22 42.32 -0.75 7.24
N ALA A 23 42.65 0.54 7.39
CA ALA A 23 41.65 1.61 7.49
C ALA A 23 40.92 1.84 6.16
N LEU A 24 41.58 1.69 5.01
CA LEU A 24 40.92 1.78 3.69
C LEU A 24 39.97 0.62 3.42
N PHE A 25 40.31 -0.61 3.84
CA PHE A 25 39.47 -1.78 3.69
C PHE A 25 38.23 -1.79 4.62
N GLY A 26 38.32 -1.16 5.79
CA GLY A 26 37.24 -1.02 6.75
C GLY A 26 36.18 0.01 6.36
N ALA A 27 36.51 1.01 5.53
CA ALA A 27 35.59 2.08 5.14
C ALA A 27 34.68 1.69 3.94
N TRP A 28 35.05 0.71 3.13
CA TRP A 28 34.30 0.30 1.93
C TRP A 28 32.92 -0.31 2.20
N PRO A 29 32.73 -1.21 3.21
CA PRO A 29 31.40 -1.77 3.46
C PRO A 29 30.40 -0.79 4.07
N ILE A 30 30.85 0.34 4.65
CA ILE A 30 29.93 1.34 5.23
C ILE A 30 29.31 2.22 4.15
N LEU A 31 30.02 2.47 3.05
CA LEU A 31 29.49 3.24 1.92
C LEU A 31 28.42 2.49 1.11
N SER A 32 28.43 1.15 1.12
CA SER A 32 27.45 0.33 0.40
C SER A 32 26.09 0.22 1.11
N LEU A 33 26.02 0.52 2.41
CA LEU A 33 24.75 0.55 3.14
C LEU A 33 23.92 1.82 2.90
N ALA A 34 24.53 2.90 2.44
CA ALA A 34 23.84 4.17 2.16
C ALA A 34 23.02 4.14 0.85
N GLY A 35 23.17 3.10 0.01
CA GLY A 35 22.54 3.00 -1.29
C GLY A 35 21.20 2.24 -1.34
N CYS A 36 20.80 1.56 -0.27
CA CYS A 36 19.50 0.93 -0.19
C CYS A 36 18.42 1.96 0.13
N GLY A 37 17.94 2.66 -0.88
CA GLY A 37 16.74 3.47 -0.82
C GLY A 37 15.49 2.61 -0.56
N TYR A 38 15.43 1.93 0.59
CA TYR A 38 14.25 1.18 1.03
C TYR A 38 13.13 2.18 1.30
N ARG A 39 12.34 2.48 0.27
CA ARG A 39 11.11 3.23 0.42
C ARG A 39 10.09 2.27 1.02
N MET A 40 9.64 2.51 2.24
CA MET A 40 8.57 1.74 2.86
C MET A 40 7.41 1.61 1.88
N ARG A 41 7.04 0.36 1.59
CA ARG A 41 5.93 0.01 0.71
C ARG A 41 4.64 0.43 1.42
N GLY A 42 4.07 1.57 1.05
CA GLY A 42 2.82 2.02 1.68
C GLY A 42 2.47 3.48 1.43
N MET A 43 3.46 4.36 1.33
CA MET A 43 3.16 5.78 1.08
C MET A 43 2.98 6.04 -0.41
N VAL A 44 1.80 6.52 -0.77
CA VAL A 44 1.48 7.00 -2.11
C VAL A 44 1.79 8.50 -2.14
N ALA A 45 2.85 8.89 -2.86
CA ALA A 45 3.19 10.31 -3.01
C ALA A 45 2.15 10.97 -3.95
N ILE A 46 1.23 11.73 -3.37
CA ILE A 46 0.22 12.52 -4.06
C ILE A 46 0.62 13.99 -3.97
N PRO A 47 0.58 14.78 -5.07
CA PRO A 47 0.97 16.19 -5.06
C PRO A 47 -0.08 17.13 -4.44
N TYR A 48 -1.18 16.57 -3.94
CA TYR A 48 -2.28 17.30 -3.31
C TYR A 48 -2.21 17.18 -1.79
N LYS A 49 -2.46 18.31 -1.09
CA LYS A 49 -2.40 18.36 0.38
C LYS A 49 -3.75 18.12 1.04
N VAL A 50 -4.83 18.44 0.33
CA VAL A 50 -6.19 18.33 0.85
C VAL A 50 -7.07 17.63 -0.17
N ILE A 51 -7.69 16.52 0.22
CA ILE A 51 -8.51 15.68 -0.64
C ILE A 51 -9.94 15.63 -0.08
N ALA A 52 -10.93 15.94 -0.90
CA ALA A 52 -12.34 15.72 -0.56
C ALA A 52 -12.84 14.42 -1.20
N ILE A 53 -13.62 13.65 -0.44
CA ILE A 53 -14.31 12.44 -0.94
C ILE A 53 -15.79 12.81 -1.13
N THR A 54 -16.24 12.77 -2.39
CA THR A 54 -17.61 13.12 -2.79
C THR A 54 -18.31 11.93 -3.46
N GLY A 55 -19.52 12.16 -3.97
CA GLY A 55 -20.31 11.10 -4.57
C GLY A 55 -20.99 10.23 -3.52
N ASN A 56 -21.22 8.96 -3.87
CA ASN A 56 -22.00 8.03 -3.07
C ASN A 56 -21.22 6.75 -2.70
N PRO A 57 -20.04 6.84 -2.04
CA PRO A 57 -19.37 5.66 -1.54
C PRO A 57 -20.15 5.03 -0.38
N SER A 58 -20.14 3.71 -0.29
CA SER A 58 -20.63 3.01 0.90
C SER A 58 -19.88 3.48 2.15
N PRO A 59 -20.52 3.48 3.34
CA PRO A 59 -19.86 3.89 4.57
C PRO A 59 -18.54 3.17 4.85
N PRO A 60 -18.42 1.84 4.60
CA PRO A 60 -17.15 1.13 4.74
C PRO A 60 -16.06 1.61 3.78
N LEU A 61 -16.39 1.83 2.49
CA LEU A 61 -15.41 2.31 1.51
C LEU A 61 -14.96 3.74 1.83
N ARG A 62 -15.89 4.61 2.24
CA ARG A 62 -15.54 5.97 2.69
C ARG A 62 -14.55 5.94 3.84
N ALA A 63 -14.79 5.09 4.84
CA ALA A 63 -13.88 4.95 5.99
C ALA A 63 -12.50 4.41 5.58
N ASP A 64 -12.46 3.45 4.66
CA ASP A 64 -11.21 2.90 4.14
C ASP A 64 -10.44 3.93 3.33
N LEU A 65 -11.10 4.72 2.46
CA LEU A 65 -10.48 5.83 1.71
C LEU A 65 -9.91 6.88 2.67
N GLN A 66 -10.67 7.32 3.66
CA GLN A 66 -10.20 8.27 4.67
C GLN A 66 -8.95 7.74 5.40
N ARG A 67 -8.99 6.49 5.85
CA ARG A 67 -7.87 5.86 6.54
C ARG A 67 -6.63 5.80 5.64
N VAL A 68 -6.77 5.35 4.39
CA VAL A 68 -5.64 5.23 3.46
C VAL A 68 -5.08 6.61 3.10
N ILE A 69 -5.90 7.64 2.93
CA ILE A 69 -5.42 9.02 2.72
C ILE A 69 -4.59 9.47 3.93
N LEU A 70 -5.13 9.33 5.15
CA LEU A 70 -4.48 9.82 6.37
C LEU A 70 -3.21 9.04 6.78
N THR A 71 -3.14 7.75 6.46
CA THR A 71 -2.01 6.90 6.85
C THR A 71 -1.03 6.61 5.73
N GLY A 72 -1.48 6.68 4.49
CA GLY A 72 -0.72 6.31 3.29
C GLY A 72 -0.26 7.50 2.46
N THR A 73 -0.60 8.75 2.83
CA THR A 73 -0.19 9.97 2.12
C THR A 73 0.08 11.09 3.12
N ASP A 74 0.68 12.19 2.66
CA ASP A 74 0.83 13.43 3.44
C ASP A 74 -0.42 14.35 3.36
N ALA A 75 -1.51 13.87 2.74
CA ALA A 75 -2.72 14.65 2.54
C ALA A 75 -3.68 14.56 3.74
N LYS A 76 -4.52 15.58 3.86
CA LYS A 76 -5.64 15.63 4.81
C LYS A 76 -6.95 15.41 4.07
N VAL A 77 -7.97 14.97 4.79
CA VAL A 77 -9.32 14.83 4.25
C VAL A 77 -10.13 16.09 4.56
N ALA A 78 -10.67 16.74 3.52
CA ALA A 78 -11.58 17.85 3.67
C ALA A 78 -13.02 17.36 3.88
N ILE A 79 -13.76 18.06 4.74
CA ILE A 79 -15.20 17.85 4.92
C ILE A 79 -15.96 18.58 3.80
N ASN A 80 -15.54 19.79 3.47
CA ASN A 80 -16.15 20.60 2.43
C ASN A 80 -15.29 20.49 1.15
N PRO A 81 -15.88 20.12 -0.01
CA PRO A 81 -15.16 20.04 -1.27
C PRO A 81 -14.50 21.35 -1.72
N LYS A 82 -15.02 22.51 -1.28
CA LYS A 82 -14.45 23.81 -1.61
C LYS A 82 -13.08 24.09 -0.98
N ASP A 83 -12.75 23.36 0.09
CA ASP A 83 -11.50 23.52 0.82
C ASP A 83 -10.44 22.49 0.38
N ALA A 84 -10.74 21.71 -0.66
CA ALA A 84 -9.87 20.65 -1.16
C ALA A 84 -9.04 21.11 -2.36
N ASP A 85 -7.84 20.55 -2.52
CA ASP A 85 -7.02 20.70 -3.74
C ASP A 85 -7.45 19.69 -4.81
N LEU A 86 -7.96 18.52 -4.36
CA LEU A 86 -8.43 17.44 -5.21
C LEU A 86 -9.78 16.95 -4.72
N ILE A 87 -10.70 16.76 -5.65
CA ILE A 87 -12.00 16.13 -5.40
C ILE A 87 -11.98 14.72 -5.98
N LEU A 88 -12.08 13.72 -5.10
CA LEU A 88 -12.25 12.31 -5.46
C LEU A 88 -13.74 11.98 -5.37
N GLU A 89 -14.38 11.80 -6.51
CA GLU A 89 -15.79 11.44 -6.58
C GLU A 89 -15.95 9.94 -6.83
N ILE A 90 -16.69 9.27 -5.96
CA ILE A 90 -17.07 7.87 -6.11
C ILE A 90 -18.43 7.83 -6.78
N ILE A 91 -18.48 7.29 -7.99
CA ILE A 91 -19.67 7.23 -8.83
C ILE A 91 -20.57 6.09 -8.38
N ASN A 92 -19.98 4.92 -8.19
CA ASN A 92 -20.65 3.73 -7.68
C ASN A 92 -19.68 2.87 -6.86
N ASP A 93 -20.26 2.02 -6.01
CA ASP A 93 -19.54 1.09 -5.16
C ASP A 93 -20.46 -0.11 -4.91
N THR A 94 -20.03 -1.28 -5.37
CA THR A 94 -20.79 -2.52 -5.26
C THR A 94 -19.89 -3.67 -4.79
N SER A 95 -20.46 -4.57 -4.01
CA SER A 95 -19.85 -5.84 -3.65
C SER A 95 -20.83 -6.99 -3.90
N GLY A 96 -20.30 -8.13 -4.28
CA GLY A 96 -21.09 -9.32 -4.56
C GLY A 96 -20.33 -10.61 -4.31
N GLU A 97 -21.05 -11.71 -4.39
CA GLU A 97 -20.49 -13.04 -4.36
C GLU A 97 -21.09 -13.91 -5.44
N GLU A 98 -20.31 -14.82 -5.98
CA GLU A 98 -20.71 -15.81 -6.97
C GLU A 98 -20.31 -17.20 -6.47
N ILE A 99 -21.13 -18.20 -6.73
CA ILE A 99 -20.78 -19.60 -6.46
C ILE A 99 -19.76 -20.04 -7.52
N LEU A 100 -18.58 -20.43 -7.07
CA LEU A 100 -17.50 -20.86 -7.94
C LEU A 100 -17.48 -22.38 -8.12
N ALA A 101 -17.78 -23.15 -7.08
CA ALA A 101 -17.73 -24.60 -7.13
C ALA A 101 -18.72 -25.27 -6.16
N TYR A 102 -19.07 -26.51 -6.50
CA TYR A 102 -19.81 -27.44 -5.67
C TYR A 102 -18.94 -28.67 -5.38
N ASN A 103 -19.15 -29.27 -4.21
CA ASN A 103 -18.53 -30.55 -3.87
C ASN A 103 -19.29 -31.74 -4.50
N SER A 104 -18.79 -32.98 -4.31
CA SER A 104 -19.42 -34.23 -4.81
C SER A 104 -20.83 -34.45 -4.30
N ASN A 105 -21.26 -33.81 -3.22
CA ASN A 105 -22.58 -33.92 -2.62
C ASN A 105 -23.53 -32.79 -3.10
N GLY A 106 -23.13 -31.98 -4.08
CA GLY A 106 -23.92 -30.86 -4.61
C GLY A 106 -23.99 -29.64 -3.68
N GLN A 107 -23.14 -29.58 -2.65
CA GLN A 107 -23.07 -28.43 -1.73
C GLN A 107 -22.01 -27.44 -2.21
N VAL A 108 -22.26 -26.14 -2.03
CA VAL A 108 -21.27 -25.10 -2.36
C VAL A 108 -19.99 -25.33 -1.59
N SER A 109 -18.87 -25.30 -2.28
CA SER A 109 -17.52 -25.50 -1.73
C SER A 109 -16.57 -24.33 -2.00
N ALA A 110 -16.92 -23.41 -2.91
CA ALA A 110 -16.15 -22.20 -3.16
C ALA A 110 -17.04 -21.04 -3.59
N TYR A 111 -16.70 -19.84 -3.13
CA TYR A 111 -17.25 -18.57 -3.58
C TYR A 111 -16.19 -17.71 -4.24
N ARG A 112 -16.58 -16.92 -5.22
CA ARG A 112 -15.84 -15.77 -5.71
C ARG A 112 -16.45 -14.51 -5.13
N LEU A 113 -15.68 -13.81 -4.30
CA LEU A 113 -16.03 -12.48 -3.82
C LEU A 113 -15.57 -11.45 -4.85
N ASN A 114 -16.38 -10.45 -5.09
CA ASN A 114 -16.06 -9.35 -5.98
C ASN A 114 -16.45 -8.01 -5.33
N ILE A 115 -15.64 -6.99 -5.61
CA ILE A 115 -15.93 -5.60 -5.30
C ILE A 115 -15.56 -4.74 -6.50
N ARG A 116 -16.33 -3.70 -6.72
CA ARG A 116 -16.17 -2.79 -7.85
C ARG A 116 -16.43 -1.36 -7.38
N ALA A 117 -15.60 -0.42 -7.81
CA ALA A 117 -15.87 0.99 -7.63
C ALA A 117 -15.55 1.77 -8.90
N GLY A 118 -16.55 2.54 -9.35
CA GLY A 118 -16.40 3.58 -10.34
C GLY A 118 -16.03 4.89 -9.66
N PHE A 119 -15.05 5.61 -10.19
CA PHE A 119 -14.59 6.87 -9.63
C PHE A 119 -14.00 7.79 -10.69
N ARG A 120 -13.94 9.08 -10.37
CA ARG A 120 -13.19 10.09 -11.11
C ARG A 120 -12.53 11.05 -10.14
N ALA A 121 -11.56 11.81 -10.62
CA ALA A 121 -10.90 12.84 -9.81
C ALA A 121 -10.66 14.09 -10.64
N TYR A 122 -10.89 15.24 -10.03
CA TYR A 122 -10.73 16.55 -10.64
C TYR A 122 -10.22 17.58 -9.61
N ASP A 123 -9.61 18.64 -10.09
CA ASP A 123 -9.20 19.74 -9.23
C ASP A 123 -10.39 20.69 -8.97
N THR A 124 -10.20 21.64 -8.07
CA THR A 124 -11.24 22.64 -7.73
C THR A 124 -11.52 23.64 -8.85
N ALA A 125 -10.64 23.73 -9.85
CA ALA A 125 -10.85 24.52 -11.06
C ALA A 125 -11.67 23.76 -12.14
N GLY A 126 -12.00 22.49 -11.90
CA GLY A 126 -12.71 21.62 -12.81
C GLY A 126 -11.79 20.88 -13.80
N GLY A 127 -10.47 20.97 -13.62
CA GLY A 127 -9.51 20.21 -14.42
C GLY A 127 -9.59 18.72 -14.10
N GLU A 128 -9.83 17.89 -15.12
CA GLU A 128 -9.89 16.45 -14.98
C GLU A 128 -8.49 15.87 -14.74
N ILE A 129 -8.31 15.16 -13.62
CA ILE A 129 -7.08 14.48 -13.23
C ILE A 129 -7.16 12.99 -13.56
N VAL A 130 -8.29 12.37 -13.22
CA VAL A 130 -8.60 10.99 -13.56
C VAL A 130 -9.99 10.98 -14.18
N PRO A 131 -10.13 10.56 -15.46
CA PRO A 131 -11.43 10.38 -16.09
C PRO A 131 -12.22 9.27 -15.40
N ASP A 132 -13.49 9.16 -15.76
CA ASP A 132 -14.34 8.06 -15.28
C ASP A 132 -13.61 6.73 -15.45
N SER A 133 -13.31 6.11 -14.34
CA SER A 133 -12.49 4.91 -14.24
C SER A 133 -13.15 3.92 -13.30
N GLU A 134 -12.92 2.64 -13.54
CA GLU A 134 -13.42 1.57 -12.71
C GLU A 134 -12.25 0.69 -12.22
N ILE A 135 -12.34 0.24 -10.98
CA ILE A 135 -11.47 -0.79 -10.41
C ILE A 135 -12.34 -1.95 -9.97
N TYR A 136 -11.93 -3.14 -10.35
CA TYR A 136 -12.58 -4.40 -10.03
C TYR A 136 -11.58 -5.32 -9.33
N VAL A 137 -11.94 -5.83 -8.14
CA VAL A 137 -11.12 -6.72 -7.33
C VAL A 137 -11.92 -7.98 -7.05
N THR A 138 -11.29 -9.15 -7.28
CA THR A 138 -11.90 -10.46 -6.98
C THR A 138 -11.02 -11.26 -6.04
N ARG A 139 -11.65 -12.16 -5.28
CA ARG A 139 -10.97 -13.12 -4.43
C ARG A 139 -11.79 -14.40 -4.31
N ASP A 140 -11.14 -15.53 -4.57
CA ASP A 140 -11.76 -16.84 -4.39
C ASP A 140 -11.58 -17.30 -2.94
N LEU A 141 -12.64 -17.93 -2.41
CA LEU A 141 -12.72 -18.47 -1.06
C LEU A 141 -13.19 -19.91 -1.13
N ASP A 142 -12.28 -20.85 -0.90
CA ASP A 142 -12.58 -22.26 -0.74
C ASP A 142 -12.89 -22.58 0.73
N PHE A 143 -13.86 -23.45 0.97
CA PHE A 143 -14.21 -23.85 2.33
C PHE A 143 -14.73 -25.29 2.41
N SER A 144 -14.63 -25.87 3.60
CA SER A 144 -15.21 -27.17 3.90
C SER A 144 -16.59 -26.99 4.54
N VAL A 145 -17.52 -27.87 4.19
CA VAL A 145 -18.91 -27.83 4.69
C VAL A 145 -18.99 -27.94 6.23
N SER A 146 -17.96 -28.50 6.87
CA SER A 146 -17.88 -28.59 8.33
C SER A 146 -17.69 -27.24 9.05
N THR A 147 -17.42 -26.15 8.31
CA THR A 147 -17.07 -24.85 8.88
C THR A 147 -18.01 -23.72 8.44
N VAL A 148 -19.26 -24.04 8.07
CA VAL A 148 -20.22 -23.08 7.50
C VAL A 148 -20.38 -21.79 8.33
N LEU A 149 -20.40 -21.87 9.67
CA LEU A 149 -20.49 -20.70 10.53
C LEU A 149 -19.24 -19.79 10.48
N ALA A 150 -18.09 -20.36 10.14
CA ALA A 150 -16.84 -19.58 10.00
C ALA A 150 -16.73 -18.90 8.62
N VAL A 151 -17.45 -19.39 7.60
CA VAL A 151 -17.39 -18.89 6.22
C VAL A 151 -17.87 -17.45 6.14
N ASP A 152 -18.96 -17.10 6.80
CA ASP A 152 -19.50 -15.73 6.76
C ASP A 152 -18.54 -14.73 7.42
N ALA A 153 -17.93 -15.09 8.56
CA ALA A 153 -16.93 -14.26 9.19
C ALA A 153 -15.69 -14.07 8.28
N GLN A 154 -15.26 -15.15 7.61
CA GLN A 154 -14.15 -15.12 6.66
C GLN A 154 -14.47 -14.28 5.42
N LYS A 155 -15.69 -14.38 4.87
CA LYS A 155 -16.16 -13.50 3.78
C LYS A 155 -16.07 -12.03 4.17
N GLN A 156 -16.57 -11.66 5.35
CA GLN A 156 -16.52 -10.28 5.84
C GLN A 156 -15.08 -9.79 6.02
N GLN A 157 -14.18 -10.62 6.53
CA GLN A 157 -12.76 -10.31 6.64
C GLN A 157 -12.14 -10.06 5.26
N PHE A 158 -12.41 -10.94 4.29
CA PHE A 158 -11.88 -10.79 2.93
C PHE A 158 -12.42 -9.54 2.24
N LEU A 159 -13.72 -9.26 2.35
CA LEU A 159 -14.31 -8.03 1.83
C LEU A 159 -13.67 -6.78 2.46
N GLY A 160 -13.33 -6.82 3.75
CA GLY A 160 -12.60 -5.74 4.41
C GLY A 160 -11.21 -5.50 3.82
N VAL A 161 -10.43 -6.58 3.62
CA VAL A 161 -9.11 -6.49 2.98
C VAL A 161 -9.22 -6.00 1.54
N MET A 162 -10.17 -6.55 0.76
CA MET A 162 -10.40 -6.15 -0.64
C MET A 162 -10.77 -4.67 -0.76
N ARG A 163 -11.61 -4.12 0.16
CA ARG A 163 -11.93 -2.68 0.19
C ARG A 163 -10.71 -1.81 0.47
N SER A 164 -9.87 -2.22 1.43
CA SER A 164 -8.61 -1.51 1.68
C SER A 164 -7.69 -1.53 0.46
N ASP A 165 -7.57 -2.66 -0.22
CA ASP A 165 -6.79 -2.78 -1.45
C ASP A 165 -7.38 -1.91 -2.57
N LEU A 166 -8.70 -1.88 -2.72
CA LEU A 166 -9.41 -1.03 -3.67
C LEU A 166 -9.11 0.46 -3.40
N ALA A 167 -9.21 0.90 -2.14
CA ALA A 167 -8.90 2.27 -1.76
C ALA A 167 -7.44 2.65 -2.08
N ILE A 168 -6.49 1.76 -1.83
CA ILE A 168 -5.08 1.97 -2.19
C ILE A 168 -4.92 2.06 -3.73
N GLN A 169 -5.59 1.22 -4.50
CA GLN A 169 -5.53 1.24 -5.96
C GLN A 169 -6.11 2.55 -6.53
N ILE A 170 -7.24 3.04 -5.99
CA ILE A 170 -7.82 4.34 -6.36
C ILE A 170 -6.78 5.45 -6.15
N LEU A 171 -6.18 5.54 -4.95
CA LEU A 171 -5.19 6.59 -4.67
C LEU A 171 -3.92 6.47 -5.51
N ARG A 172 -3.47 5.25 -5.82
CA ARG A 172 -2.35 5.03 -6.75
C ARG A 172 -2.67 5.51 -8.17
N ARG A 173 -3.90 5.29 -8.63
CA ARG A 173 -4.34 5.76 -9.96
C ARG A 173 -4.34 7.29 -9.98
N VAL A 174 -4.90 7.95 -8.96
CA VAL A 174 -4.86 9.40 -8.80
C VAL A 174 -3.42 9.92 -8.80
N ALA A 175 -2.52 9.31 -8.02
CA ALA A 175 -1.12 9.70 -7.95
C ALA A 175 -0.38 9.54 -9.28
N ALA A 176 -0.68 8.49 -10.03
CA ALA A 176 -0.08 8.24 -11.35
C ALA A 176 -0.55 9.28 -12.38
N SER A 177 -1.85 9.57 -12.41
CA SER A 177 -2.43 10.56 -13.33
C SER A 177 -1.99 11.99 -13.02
N ALA A 178 -1.84 12.33 -11.74
CA ALA A 178 -1.34 13.64 -11.32
C ALA A 178 0.13 13.91 -11.70
N LYS A 179 0.92 12.86 -11.92
CA LYS A 179 2.32 12.95 -12.37
C LYS A 179 2.47 12.94 -13.88
N ALA A 180 1.47 12.45 -14.60
CA ALA A 180 1.49 12.46 -16.05
C ALA A 180 1.38 13.91 -16.55
N PRO A 181 2.17 14.35 -17.58
CA PRO A 181 1.93 15.63 -18.21
C PRO A 181 0.51 15.60 -18.77
N GLN A 182 -0.32 16.53 -18.31
CA GLN A 182 -1.68 16.66 -18.84
C GLN A 182 -1.57 16.98 -20.32
N ALA A 183 -1.99 16.04 -21.17
CA ALA A 183 -2.14 16.31 -22.58
C ALA A 183 -3.19 17.41 -22.71
N LYS A 184 -2.75 18.62 -23.13
CA LYS A 184 -3.67 19.71 -23.43
C LYS A 184 -4.60 19.20 -24.54
N SER A 185 -5.87 19.03 -24.21
CA SER A 185 -6.91 18.86 -25.22
C SER A 185 -6.97 20.14 -26.02
N PHE A 186 -6.59 20.04 -27.29
CA PHE A 186 -6.78 21.11 -28.28
C PHE A 186 -8.24 21.13 -28.71
#